data_1eaaed04c4e74bb417ea4751e69d1c96
#
_entry.id   1eaaed04c4e74bb417ea4751e69d1c96
#
_cell.length_a   1.000
_cell.length_b   1.000
_cell.length_c   1.000
_cell.angle_alpha   90.00
_cell.angle_beta   90.00
_cell.angle_gamma   90.00
#
_symmetry.space_group_name_H-M   'P 1'
#
loop_
_entity.id
_entity.type
_entity.pdbx_description
1 polymer ?
#
loop_
_entity_poly.entity_id
_entity_poly.type
_entity_poly.pdbx_seq_one_letter_code
_entity_poly.pdbx_strand_id
1 'polypeptide(L)'
;MPSHASRPFVRALALVSASIALSGCDVKTSDRDLVFLSPPEATERLHTRPGMFEKATNGCWVDPRGEADYQKGHIKGAINLPLPLITEAAGARLAGHNLFVVYGDGFQDPLAKAAAKKLLEVGFKKDTVFVLEGGLRAWQKDGYGLVSGSLPDGGEPAKAAPKPAGDDGVEIPEQGVR
;
A
#
# COMPACT_ATOMS: atom_id res chain seq x y z
N MET A 1 -7.16 80.35 -31.57
CA MET A 1 -7.86 79.32 -30.82
C MET A 1 -7.04 78.05 -30.98
N PRO A 2 -6.29 77.58 -29.97
CA PRO A 2 -5.55 76.31 -30.06
C PRO A 2 -6.39 75.18 -29.53
N SER A 3 -6.49 74.06 -30.27
CA SER A 3 -7.14 72.84 -29.95
C SER A 3 -6.29 71.98 -29.02
N HIS A 4 -6.83 71.59 -27.87
CA HIS A 4 -6.25 70.66 -26.93
C HIS A 4 -6.31 69.22 -27.46
N ALA A 5 -5.22 68.63 -27.79
CA ALA A 5 -5.10 67.22 -28.10
C ALA A 5 -4.86 66.43 -26.77
N SER A 6 -5.87 65.66 -26.37
CA SER A 6 -5.79 64.76 -25.21
C SER A 6 -4.96 63.53 -25.56
N ARG A 7 -3.88 63.29 -24.87
CA ARG A 7 -3.07 62.06 -24.96
C ARG A 7 -3.66 60.97 -24.07
N PRO A 8 -3.89 59.76 -24.57
CA PRO A 8 -4.30 58.67 -23.71
C PRO A 8 -3.09 58.11 -22.92
N PHE A 9 -3.26 58.07 -21.61
CA PHE A 9 -2.34 57.41 -20.69
C PHE A 9 -2.53 55.88 -20.82
N VAL A 10 -1.58 55.24 -21.51
CA VAL A 10 -1.47 53.77 -21.51
C VAL A 10 -0.80 53.33 -20.21
N ARG A 11 -1.63 52.83 -19.27
CA ARG A 11 -1.12 52.15 -18.06
C ARG A 11 -0.61 50.77 -18.44
N ALA A 12 0.69 50.61 -18.52
CA ALA A 12 1.36 49.32 -18.63
C ALA A 12 1.15 48.53 -17.32
N LEU A 13 0.30 47.51 -17.36
CA LEU A 13 0.11 46.54 -16.27
C LEU A 13 1.23 45.54 -16.34
N ALA A 14 2.25 45.71 -15.50
CA ALA A 14 3.36 44.76 -15.36
C ALA A 14 2.83 43.50 -14.63
N LEU A 15 2.62 42.41 -15.38
CA LEU A 15 2.37 41.07 -14.83
C LEU A 15 3.68 40.56 -14.21
N VAL A 16 3.78 40.65 -12.90
CA VAL A 16 4.83 39.98 -12.13
C VAL A 16 4.39 38.49 -12.03
N SER A 17 4.93 37.68 -12.93
CA SER A 17 4.83 36.22 -12.84
C SER A 17 5.72 35.75 -11.68
N ALA A 18 5.14 35.53 -10.51
CA ALA A 18 5.80 34.86 -9.40
C ALA A 18 5.99 33.40 -9.77
N SER A 19 7.17 33.03 -10.23
CA SER A 19 7.59 31.63 -10.37
C SER A 19 7.75 31.04 -8.98
N ILE A 20 6.73 30.29 -8.50
CA ILE A 20 6.84 29.47 -7.31
C ILE A 20 7.73 28.28 -7.69
N ALA A 21 9.01 28.37 -7.37
CA ALA A 21 9.91 27.22 -7.38
C ALA A 21 9.42 26.27 -6.30
N LEU A 22 8.70 25.21 -6.69
CA LEU A 22 8.50 24.04 -5.84
C LEU A 22 9.85 23.38 -5.63
N SER A 23 10.56 23.79 -4.57
CA SER A 23 11.67 23.02 -4.05
C SER A 23 11.08 21.72 -3.53
N GLY A 24 11.07 20.68 -4.37
CA GLY A 24 10.81 19.32 -3.95
C GLY A 24 11.87 18.97 -2.91
N CYS A 25 11.48 18.94 -1.62
CA CYS A 25 12.31 18.33 -0.61
C CYS A 25 12.46 16.86 -1.00
N ASP A 26 13.66 16.47 -1.42
CA ASP A 26 14.04 15.08 -1.62
C ASP A 26 14.08 14.42 -0.24
N VAL A 27 12.95 13.90 0.18
CA VAL A 27 12.80 13.20 1.47
C VAL A 27 13.46 11.85 1.33
N LYS A 28 14.74 11.79 1.70
CA LYS A 28 15.49 10.54 1.70
C LYS A 28 14.96 9.61 2.78
N THR A 29 14.06 8.72 2.41
CA THR A 29 13.43 7.75 3.30
C THR A 29 14.40 6.61 3.62
N SER A 30 14.57 6.31 4.91
CA SER A 30 15.42 5.23 5.43
C SER A 30 14.59 3.99 5.76
N ASP A 31 15.22 2.81 5.82
CA ASP A 31 14.57 1.59 6.33
C ASP A 31 14.08 1.75 7.79
N ARG A 32 14.69 2.64 8.57
CA ARG A 32 14.25 2.98 9.93
C ARG A 32 12.91 3.72 10.00
N ASP A 33 12.49 4.27 8.87
CA ASP A 33 11.21 4.97 8.77
C ASP A 33 10.04 4.03 8.51
N LEU A 34 10.33 2.77 8.17
CA LEU A 34 9.33 1.75 7.88
C LEU A 34 8.84 1.08 9.15
N VAL A 35 7.54 0.86 9.23
CA VAL A 35 6.89 0.09 10.29
C VAL A 35 6.47 -1.25 9.72
N PHE A 36 6.93 -2.33 10.37
CA PHE A 36 6.62 -3.70 9.98
C PHE A 36 5.49 -4.23 10.85
N LEU A 37 4.56 -4.95 10.24
CA LEU A 37 3.44 -5.60 10.91
C LEU A 37 3.48 -7.10 10.61
N SER A 38 3.26 -7.93 11.63
CA SER A 38 3.00 -9.35 11.43
C SER A 38 1.68 -9.57 10.65
N PRO A 39 1.47 -10.75 10.04
CA PRO A 39 0.22 -11.01 9.30
C PRO A 39 -1.06 -10.78 10.12
N PRO A 40 -1.17 -11.22 11.39
CA PRO A 40 -2.34 -10.91 12.22
C PRO A 40 -2.53 -9.42 12.47
N GLU A 41 -1.46 -8.69 12.84
CA GLU A 41 -1.52 -7.24 13.10
C GLU A 41 -1.91 -6.46 11.85
N ALA A 42 -1.36 -6.83 10.69
CA ALA A 42 -1.69 -6.20 9.43
C ALA A 42 -3.16 -6.40 9.06
N THR A 43 -3.67 -7.62 9.26
CA THR A 43 -5.07 -7.96 9.01
C THR A 43 -5.99 -7.17 9.94
N GLU A 44 -5.69 -7.14 11.24
CA GLU A 44 -6.44 -6.37 12.21
C GLU A 44 -6.48 -4.89 11.84
N ARG A 45 -5.30 -4.32 11.50
CA ARG A 45 -5.18 -2.90 11.19
C ARG A 45 -5.96 -2.48 9.94
N LEU A 46 -6.00 -3.33 8.92
CA LEU A 46 -6.78 -3.10 7.71
C LEU A 46 -8.30 -3.21 7.94
N HIS A 47 -8.72 -3.99 8.95
CA HIS A 47 -10.14 -4.27 9.24
C HIS A 47 -10.65 -3.59 10.51
N THR A 48 -9.82 -2.82 11.22
CA THR A 48 -10.26 -2.11 12.42
C THR A 48 -11.41 -1.16 12.09
N ARG A 49 -12.56 -1.41 12.73
CA ARG A 49 -13.68 -0.48 12.65
C ARG A 49 -13.33 0.76 13.48
N PRO A 50 -13.49 1.95 12.93
CA PRO A 50 -13.21 3.17 13.67
C PRO A 50 -14.14 3.28 14.88
N GLY A 51 -13.63 3.89 15.95
CA GLY A 51 -14.46 4.38 17.05
C GLY A 51 -15.43 5.44 16.55
N MET A 52 -16.42 5.79 17.39
CA MET A 52 -17.53 6.69 17.03
C MET A 52 -17.07 8.08 16.49
N PHE A 53 -15.83 8.47 16.72
CA PHE A 53 -15.24 9.76 16.30
C PHE A 53 -14.02 9.61 15.39
N GLU A 54 -13.64 8.40 15.02
CA GLU A 54 -12.51 8.14 14.15
C GLU A 54 -12.95 7.97 12.69
N LYS A 55 -12.10 8.43 11.77
CA LYS A 55 -12.36 8.25 10.33
C LYS A 55 -12.29 6.77 9.99
N ALA A 56 -13.26 6.29 9.22
CA ALA A 56 -13.28 4.91 8.75
C ALA A 56 -11.96 4.51 8.09
N THR A 57 -11.38 3.39 8.55
CA THR A 57 -10.21 2.80 7.90
C THR A 57 -10.70 2.11 6.62
N ASN A 58 -10.18 2.58 5.49
CA ASN A 58 -10.32 1.91 4.21
C ASN A 58 -8.92 1.49 3.78
N GLY A 59 -8.49 0.35 4.28
CA GLY A 59 -7.15 -0.17 4.06
C GLY A 59 -7.09 -1.05 2.81
N CYS A 60 -5.90 -1.15 2.20
CA CYS A 60 -5.66 -2.12 1.13
C CYS A 60 -4.27 -2.74 1.25
N TRP A 61 -4.14 -3.94 0.68
CA TRP A 61 -2.87 -4.59 0.42
C TRP A 61 -2.26 -4.04 -0.87
N VAL A 62 -0.96 -3.83 -0.88
CA VAL A 62 -0.23 -3.36 -2.06
C VAL A 62 0.84 -4.38 -2.44
N ASP A 63 0.75 -4.90 -3.65
CA ASP A 63 1.72 -5.84 -4.22
C ASP A 63 2.64 -5.13 -5.21
N PRO A 64 3.90 -4.88 -4.87
CA PRO A 64 4.84 -4.18 -5.75
C PRO A 64 5.53 -5.09 -6.76
N ARG A 65 5.21 -6.39 -6.76
CA ARG A 65 5.79 -7.36 -7.70
C ARG A 65 5.22 -7.16 -9.10
N GLY A 66 5.92 -7.72 -10.07
CA GLY A 66 5.43 -7.73 -11.45
C GLY A 66 4.11 -8.49 -11.58
N GLU A 67 3.33 -8.14 -12.60
CA GLU A 67 2.01 -8.72 -12.84
C GLU A 67 2.05 -10.26 -12.95
N ALA A 68 3.08 -10.82 -13.57
CA ALA A 68 3.24 -12.28 -13.68
C ALA A 68 3.36 -12.99 -12.32
N ASP A 69 4.03 -12.38 -11.34
CA ASP A 69 4.15 -12.94 -10.00
C ASP A 69 2.89 -12.70 -9.17
N TYR A 70 2.26 -11.56 -9.36
CA TYR A 70 0.94 -11.28 -8.78
C TYR A 70 -0.10 -12.31 -9.23
N GLN A 71 -0.16 -12.62 -10.52
CA GLN A 71 -1.11 -13.61 -11.07
C GLN A 71 -0.86 -15.05 -10.60
N LYS A 72 0.39 -15.41 -10.29
CA LYS A 72 0.72 -16.73 -9.70
C LYS A 72 0.15 -16.89 -8.29
N GLY A 73 0.14 -15.81 -7.51
CA GLY A 73 -0.41 -15.83 -6.16
C GLY A 73 -0.22 -14.50 -5.43
N HIS A 74 -1.31 -13.98 -4.89
CA HIS A 74 -1.35 -12.72 -4.14
C HIS A 74 -2.36 -12.79 -2.99
N ILE A 75 -2.28 -11.84 -2.07
CA ILE A 75 -3.27 -11.68 -1.00
C ILE A 75 -4.58 -11.20 -1.63
N LYS A 76 -5.69 -11.84 -1.28
CA LYS A 76 -7.00 -11.47 -1.83
C LYS A 76 -7.32 -10.00 -1.60
N GLY A 77 -7.74 -9.30 -2.65
CA GLY A 77 -8.04 -7.87 -2.62
C GLY A 77 -6.81 -6.97 -2.67
N ALA A 78 -5.62 -7.51 -2.91
CA ALA A 78 -4.42 -6.71 -3.09
C ALA A 78 -4.45 -5.97 -4.43
N ILE A 79 -3.99 -4.74 -4.40
CA ILE A 79 -3.78 -3.92 -5.59
C ILE A 79 -2.37 -4.19 -6.10
N ASN A 80 -2.24 -4.71 -7.32
CA ASN A 80 -0.94 -4.85 -7.95
C ASN A 80 -0.44 -3.49 -8.42
N LEU A 81 0.61 -3.00 -7.78
CA LEU A 81 1.26 -1.73 -8.12
C LEU A 81 2.77 -1.93 -8.22
N PRO A 82 3.28 -2.40 -9.36
CA PRO A 82 4.69 -2.65 -9.57
C PRO A 82 5.55 -1.45 -9.21
N LEU A 83 6.69 -1.70 -8.52
CA LEU A 83 7.58 -0.66 -8.02
C LEU A 83 7.90 0.46 -9.04
N PRO A 84 8.19 0.18 -10.33
CA PRO A 84 8.47 1.23 -11.31
C PRO A 84 7.30 2.17 -11.57
N LEU A 85 6.06 1.71 -11.32
CA LEU A 85 4.84 2.47 -11.60
C LEU A 85 4.36 3.32 -10.41
N ILE A 86 4.95 3.17 -9.22
CA ILE A 86 4.47 3.85 -8.00
C ILE A 86 4.43 5.35 -8.19
N THR A 87 5.48 5.95 -8.75
CA THR A 87 5.57 7.41 -8.90
C THR A 87 4.41 7.98 -9.74
N GLU A 88 4.02 7.28 -10.78
CA GLU A 88 3.02 7.76 -11.74
C GLU A 88 1.61 7.31 -11.40
N ALA A 89 1.45 6.11 -10.85
CA ALA A 89 0.16 5.46 -10.73
C ALA A 89 -0.40 5.38 -9.30
N ALA A 90 0.43 5.54 -8.24
CA ALA A 90 -0.02 5.33 -6.88
C ALA A 90 -1.20 6.22 -6.49
N GLY A 91 -1.18 7.50 -6.86
CA GLY A 91 -2.26 8.43 -6.54
C GLY A 91 -3.61 8.00 -7.12
N ALA A 92 -3.63 7.45 -8.32
CA ALA A 92 -4.85 6.98 -8.97
C ALA A 92 -5.26 5.58 -8.50
N ARG A 93 -4.30 4.64 -8.43
CA ARG A 93 -4.59 3.23 -8.11
C ARG A 93 -4.95 3.01 -6.64
N LEU A 94 -4.42 3.83 -5.75
CA LEU A 94 -4.69 3.76 -4.31
C LEU A 94 -5.74 4.79 -3.86
N ALA A 95 -6.38 5.46 -4.81
CA ALA A 95 -7.43 6.44 -4.52
C ALA A 95 -8.58 5.81 -3.71
N GLY A 96 -9.07 6.55 -2.71
CA GLY A 96 -10.13 6.06 -1.83
C GLY A 96 -9.64 5.25 -0.64
N HIS A 97 -8.42 4.76 -0.65
CA HIS A 97 -7.81 4.08 0.50
C HIS A 97 -7.03 5.07 1.38
N ASN A 98 -6.95 4.77 2.67
CA ASN A 98 -6.28 5.62 3.65
C ASN A 98 -5.27 4.87 4.53
N LEU A 99 -5.08 3.57 4.31
CA LEU A 99 -4.09 2.75 4.97
C LEU A 99 -3.58 1.67 4.01
N PHE A 100 -2.27 1.46 3.99
CA PHE A 100 -1.59 0.65 2.98
C PHE A 100 -0.64 -0.32 3.66
N VAL A 101 -0.76 -1.61 3.36
CA VAL A 101 0.20 -2.63 3.77
C VAL A 101 0.87 -3.20 2.53
N VAL A 102 2.14 -2.86 2.37
CA VAL A 102 2.97 -3.34 1.25
C VAL A 102 3.58 -4.67 1.62
N TYR A 103 3.59 -5.63 0.71
CA TYR A 103 4.20 -6.93 0.95
C TYR A 103 5.12 -7.37 -0.20
N GLY A 104 6.04 -8.26 0.09
CA GLY A 104 6.89 -8.93 -0.88
C GLY A 104 6.83 -10.44 -0.68
N ASP A 105 7.80 -11.16 -1.22
CA ASP A 105 7.80 -12.63 -1.15
C ASP A 105 8.19 -13.17 0.23
N GLY A 106 9.08 -12.49 0.94
CA GLY A 106 9.63 -13.05 2.19
C GLY A 106 10.15 -12.03 3.18
N PHE A 107 10.96 -12.56 4.12
CA PHE A 107 11.53 -11.75 5.19
C PHE A 107 12.51 -10.72 4.64
N GLN A 108 12.39 -9.47 5.14
CA GLN A 108 13.26 -8.35 4.74
C GLN A 108 13.32 -8.11 3.23
N ASP A 109 12.22 -8.41 2.52
CA ASP A 109 12.14 -8.27 1.07
C ASP A 109 12.51 -6.84 0.63
N PRO A 110 13.57 -6.68 -0.20
CA PRO A 110 14.03 -5.37 -0.62
C PRO A 110 13.00 -4.66 -1.51
N LEU A 111 12.18 -5.40 -2.26
CA LEU A 111 11.16 -4.84 -3.14
C LEU A 111 10.03 -4.19 -2.33
N ALA A 112 9.53 -4.89 -1.30
CA ALA A 112 8.51 -4.35 -0.40
C ALA A 112 9.00 -3.09 0.32
N LYS A 113 10.23 -3.10 0.84
CA LYS A 113 10.85 -1.94 1.48
C LYS A 113 11.01 -0.76 0.50
N ALA A 114 11.49 -1.04 -0.71
CA ALA A 114 11.65 -0.01 -1.73
C ALA A 114 10.29 0.59 -2.13
N ALA A 115 9.26 -0.23 -2.28
CA ALA A 115 7.93 0.23 -2.61
C ALA A 115 7.31 1.08 -1.49
N ALA A 116 7.42 0.65 -0.23
CA ALA A 116 6.93 1.43 0.91
C ALA A 116 7.65 2.79 1.00
N LYS A 117 8.99 2.83 0.86
CA LYS A 117 9.75 4.08 0.81
C LYS A 117 9.30 4.96 -0.36
N LYS A 118 9.06 4.37 -1.52
CA LYS A 118 8.61 5.11 -2.70
C LYS A 118 7.22 5.73 -2.49
N LEU A 119 6.31 5.03 -1.82
CA LEU A 119 5.01 5.61 -1.43
C LEU A 119 5.19 6.83 -0.52
N LEU A 120 6.10 6.76 0.48
CA LEU A 120 6.40 7.90 1.34
C LEU A 120 7.00 9.08 0.55
N GLU A 121 7.91 8.81 -0.39
CA GLU A 121 8.53 9.81 -1.26
C GLU A 121 7.52 10.53 -2.17
N VAL A 122 6.48 9.83 -2.64
CA VAL A 122 5.42 10.44 -3.46
C VAL A 122 4.28 11.06 -2.64
N GLY A 123 4.46 11.17 -1.31
CA GLY A 123 3.60 11.98 -0.45
C GLY A 123 2.57 11.20 0.39
N PHE A 124 2.62 9.86 0.42
CA PHE A 124 1.81 9.11 1.37
C PHE A 124 2.34 9.29 2.79
N LYS A 125 1.45 9.34 3.78
CA LYS A 125 1.83 9.63 5.16
C LYS A 125 2.49 8.42 5.83
N LYS A 126 3.51 8.67 6.66
CA LYS A 126 4.28 7.64 7.36
C LYS A 126 3.42 6.76 8.29
N ASP A 127 2.40 7.31 8.88
CA ASP A 127 1.46 6.64 9.78
C ASP A 127 0.41 5.79 9.03
N THR A 128 0.39 5.84 7.71
CA THR A 128 -0.55 5.10 6.87
C THR A 128 0.10 4.03 5.99
N VAL A 129 1.43 3.97 5.91
CA VAL A 129 2.17 2.99 5.09
C VAL A 129 2.92 2.03 5.98
N PHE A 130 2.64 0.75 5.84
CA PHE A 130 3.23 -0.35 6.60
C PHE A 130 3.81 -1.40 5.66
N VAL A 131 4.68 -2.25 6.18
CA VAL A 131 5.26 -3.39 5.46
C VAL A 131 4.87 -4.68 6.17
N LEU A 132 4.39 -5.67 5.41
CA LEU A 132 4.11 -6.99 5.95
C LEU A 132 5.42 -7.71 6.28
N GLU A 133 5.64 -7.99 7.57
CA GLU A 133 6.82 -8.72 8.01
C GLU A 133 6.78 -10.16 7.48
N GLY A 134 7.91 -10.59 6.90
CA GLY A 134 8.02 -11.92 6.31
C GLY A 134 7.24 -12.13 5.00
N GLY A 135 6.50 -11.14 4.52
CA GLY A 135 5.83 -11.16 3.22
C GLY A 135 4.87 -12.34 3.04
N LEU A 136 4.71 -12.79 1.78
CA LEU A 136 3.81 -13.91 1.46
C LEU A 136 4.19 -15.22 2.16
N ARG A 137 5.47 -15.43 2.46
CA ARG A 137 5.89 -16.65 3.19
C ARG A 137 5.36 -16.66 4.61
N ALA A 138 5.43 -15.54 5.34
CA ALA A 138 4.85 -15.44 6.68
C ALA A 138 3.33 -15.52 6.63
N TRP A 139 2.70 -14.86 5.65
CA TRP A 139 1.27 -14.94 5.41
C TRP A 139 0.77 -16.39 5.29
N GLN A 140 1.42 -17.18 4.43
CA GLN A 140 1.06 -18.59 4.25
C GLN A 140 1.39 -19.46 5.47
N LYS A 141 2.52 -19.20 6.16
CA LYS A 141 2.90 -19.90 7.38
C LYS A 141 1.87 -19.72 8.50
N ASP A 142 1.25 -18.55 8.57
CA ASP A 142 0.20 -18.23 9.55
C ASP A 142 -1.19 -18.76 9.11
N GLY A 143 -1.24 -19.56 8.02
CA GLY A 143 -2.46 -20.25 7.56
C GLY A 143 -3.35 -19.42 6.64
N TYR A 144 -2.92 -18.25 6.21
CA TYR A 144 -3.66 -17.43 5.25
C TYR A 144 -3.46 -17.92 3.82
N GLY A 145 -4.55 -17.99 3.06
CA GLY A 145 -4.51 -18.38 1.65
C GLY A 145 -4.07 -17.26 0.71
N LEU A 146 -3.56 -17.68 -0.45
CA LEU A 146 -3.37 -16.81 -1.59
C LEU A 146 -4.44 -17.09 -2.64
N VAL A 147 -4.71 -16.10 -3.49
CA VAL A 147 -5.53 -16.24 -4.69
C VAL A 147 -4.65 -16.05 -5.92
N SER A 148 -5.05 -16.64 -7.04
CA SER A 148 -4.34 -16.53 -8.32
C SER A 148 -5.24 -15.94 -9.39
N GLY A 149 -4.65 -15.40 -10.44
CA GLY A 149 -5.35 -14.74 -11.55
C GLY A 149 -5.51 -13.24 -11.34
N SER A 150 -6.06 -12.56 -12.34
CA SER A 150 -6.36 -11.13 -12.28
C SER A 150 -7.67 -10.94 -11.54
N LEU A 151 -7.63 -10.38 -10.33
CA LEU A 151 -8.85 -9.89 -9.69
C LEU A 151 -9.08 -8.43 -10.12
N PRO A 152 -10.35 -8.01 -10.29
CA PRO A 152 -10.65 -6.60 -10.43
C PRO A 152 -10.15 -5.87 -9.17
N ASP A 153 -9.46 -4.76 -9.38
CA ASP A 153 -8.96 -3.89 -8.32
C ASP A 153 -10.12 -3.56 -7.34
N GLY A 154 -9.95 -3.86 -6.06
CA GLY A 154 -10.89 -3.48 -5.00
C GLY A 154 -11.80 -4.59 -4.45
N GLY A 155 -11.47 -5.87 -4.64
CA GLY A 155 -12.21 -6.97 -4.00
C GLY A 155 -12.01 -7.01 -2.47
N GLU A 156 -13.09 -7.26 -1.74
CA GLU A 156 -13.09 -7.39 -0.27
C GLU A 156 -12.12 -8.50 0.19
N PRO A 157 -11.27 -8.26 1.22
CA PRO A 157 -10.30 -9.26 1.68
C PRO A 157 -11.00 -10.54 2.13
N ALA A 158 -10.42 -11.69 1.80
CA ALA A 158 -10.92 -12.98 2.27
C ALA A 158 -10.87 -13.02 3.79
N LYS A 159 -12.01 -13.29 4.42
CA LYS A 159 -12.07 -13.70 5.84
C LYS A 159 -11.08 -14.85 6.02
N ALA A 160 -10.18 -14.73 7.02
CA ALA A 160 -9.20 -15.75 7.32
C ALA A 160 -9.86 -17.14 7.32
N ALA A 161 -9.29 -18.07 6.56
CA ALA A 161 -9.70 -19.45 6.64
C ALA A 161 -9.42 -19.93 8.08
N PRO A 162 -10.32 -20.69 8.72
CA PRO A 162 -10.06 -21.23 10.03
C PRO A 162 -8.78 -22.07 9.96
N LYS A 163 -7.88 -21.86 10.95
CA LYS A 163 -6.68 -22.67 11.14
C LYS A 163 -7.10 -24.15 11.08
N PRO A 164 -6.44 -25.02 10.30
CA PRO A 164 -6.75 -26.45 10.34
C PRO A 164 -6.60 -26.89 11.78
N ALA A 165 -7.66 -27.52 12.31
CA ALA A 165 -7.65 -28.14 13.63
C ALA A 165 -6.44 -29.07 13.71
N GLY A 166 -5.65 -28.94 14.78
CA GLY A 166 -4.47 -29.77 14.99
C GLY A 166 -4.86 -31.25 14.80
N ASP A 167 -3.96 -31.97 14.18
CA ASP A 167 -3.96 -33.40 14.08
C ASP A 167 -3.88 -33.97 15.53
N ASP A 168 -5.04 -34.15 16.14
CA ASP A 168 -5.16 -34.86 17.42
C ASP A 168 -4.84 -36.31 17.11
N GLY A 169 -3.65 -36.74 17.54
CA GLY A 169 -3.03 -38.04 17.32
C GLY A 169 -4.02 -39.19 17.27
N VAL A 170 -4.13 -39.83 16.13
CA VAL A 170 -4.73 -41.14 15.99
C VAL A 170 -3.78 -42.12 16.68
N GLU A 171 -4.16 -42.53 17.89
CA GLU A 171 -3.57 -43.64 18.61
C GLU A 171 -3.85 -44.93 17.80
N ILE A 172 -2.81 -45.49 17.20
CA ILE A 172 -2.88 -46.77 16.49
C ILE A 172 -2.89 -47.86 17.57
N PRO A 173 -3.96 -48.66 17.73
CA PRO A 173 -3.92 -49.78 18.69
C PRO A 173 -2.95 -50.86 18.19
N GLU A 174 -1.96 -51.18 18.98
CA GLU A 174 -1.09 -52.35 18.79
C GLU A 174 -1.94 -53.63 18.79
N GLN A 175 -2.08 -54.23 17.61
CA GLN A 175 -2.62 -55.59 17.53
C GLN A 175 -1.53 -56.59 17.91
N GLY A 176 -1.74 -57.24 19.05
CA GLY A 176 -0.85 -58.27 19.58
C GLY A 176 -0.74 -59.47 18.65
N VAL A 177 0.49 -59.85 18.41
CA VAL A 177 0.88 -61.11 17.75
C VAL A 177 0.75 -62.24 18.79
N ARG A 178 -0.06 -63.21 18.44
CA ARG A 178 0.01 -64.58 19.01
C ARG A 178 0.55 -65.52 17.98
#